data_ea5d11c251c2b361b943e689ec868697
#
_entry.id   ea5d11c251c2b361b943e689ec868697
#
_cell.length_a   1.000
_cell.length_b   1.000
_cell.length_c   1.000
_cell.angle_alpha   90.00
_cell.angle_beta   90.00
_cell.angle_gamma   90.00
#
_symmetry.space_group_name_H-M   'P 1'
#
loop_
_entity.id
_entity.type
_entity.pdbx_description
1 polymer ?
#
loop_
_entity_poly.entity_id
_entity_poly.type
_entity_poly.pdbx_seq_one_letter_code
_entity_poly.pdbx_strand_id
1 'polypeptide(L)'
;PPPNTRPPPNPPRLYRAWARGGTGLSVTGNVMIDRRALGEPCNVVLEDRRDLDRLKAWARAGREDGTHLWMQINHPGKQAPAALNRETVSPSAVPFSDPNLKRFFHVPRALTVDEIADLVRRFGETAALAKEAGFSGVQIHGAHGYLVSQFLSPRHNRREDAYGGSAENRRRFVLEVYDEIRRRVGDDFPVSIKLNSADFQKGGFTEEESLAVVEALDARGIDLIEISGGTYEAPRMAGQGQRESTRRREAYFLSYAEQVRSRVKVPLMVTGGFRSREGMAAALEDGATDLIGLARPLVLDPAFSNRLLAGEDAVSAVAPIRTGIRAVDNAAMMEVSWYTLQLARIARGKAPLADAGGLSSLLKVAGLIGWRRLRMGRLRAS
;
A
#
# COMPACT_ATOMS: atom_id res chain seq x y z
N PRO A 1 -7.06 -25.20 -0.90
CA PRO A 1 -6.96 -23.77 -0.62
C PRO A 1 -5.50 -23.43 -0.34
N PRO A 2 -4.98 -22.27 -0.84
CA PRO A 2 -3.62 -21.87 -0.51
C PRO A 2 -3.52 -21.72 1.01
N PRO A 3 -2.51 -22.30 1.65
CA PRO A 3 -2.39 -22.25 3.10
C PRO A 3 -1.97 -20.83 3.54
N ASN A 4 -2.68 -20.30 4.53
CA ASN A 4 -2.39 -19.06 5.26
C ASN A 4 -2.68 -17.72 4.55
N THR A 5 -3.87 -17.55 4.02
CA THR A 5 -4.46 -16.22 3.72
C THR A 5 -5.18 -15.62 4.95
N ARG A 6 -5.09 -16.27 6.10
CA ARG A 6 -5.69 -15.83 7.36
C ARG A 6 -4.88 -14.70 7.98
N PRO A 7 -5.54 -13.75 8.65
CA PRO A 7 -4.84 -12.79 9.48
C PRO A 7 -3.88 -13.54 10.42
N PRO A 8 -2.58 -13.19 10.44
CA PRO A 8 -1.65 -13.82 11.38
C PRO A 8 -2.10 -13.57 12.82
N PRO A 9 -1.70 -14.37 13.80
CA PRO A 9 -2.18 -14.20 15.19
C PRO A 9 -1.72 -12.90 15.86
N ASN A 10 -0.79 -12.17 15.26
CA ASN A 10 -0.13 -11.01 15.87
C ASN A 10 -0.39 -9.63 15.25
N PRO A 11 -1.18 -9.42 14.16
CA PRO A 11 -1.52 -8.08 13.72
C PRO A 11 -2.12 -7.21 14.83
N PRO A 12 -3.03 -7.72 15.71
CA PRO A 12 -3.58 -6.93 16.78
C PRO A 12 -2.53 -6.25 17.67
N ARG A 13 -1.42 -6.95 17.99
CA ARG A 13 -0.36 -6.37 18.84
C ARG A 13 0.43 -5.29 18.13
N LEU A 14 0.71 -5.46 16.84
CA LEU A 14 1.43 -4.48 16.03
C LEU A 14 0.65 -3.17 15.95
N TYR A 15 -0.62 -3.24 15.53
CA TYR A 15 -1.46 -2.05 15.38
C TYR A 15 -1.81 -1.40 16.72
N ARG A 16 -1.95 -2.18 17.78
CA ARG A 16 -2.04 -1.66 19.16
C ARG A 16 -0.82 -0.84 19.56
N ALA A 17 0.39 -1.26 19.20
CA ALA A 17 1.60 -0.52 19.50
C ALA A 17 1.61 0.86 18.84
N TRP A 18 1.16 0.96 17.60
CA TRP A 18 1.01 2.24 16.90
C TRP A 18 -0.13 3.09 17.43
N ALA A 19 -1.27 2.50 17.76
CA ALA A 19 -2.39 3.20 18.39
C ALA A 19 -1.93 3.88 19.69
N ARG A 20 -1.32 3.09 20.61
CA ARG A 20 -0.74 3.61 21.86
C ARG A 20 0.43 4.58 21.64
N GLY A 21 1.07 4.51 20.50
CA GLY A 21 2.15 5.39 20.06
C GLY A 21 1.69 6.75 19.54
N GLY A 22 0.38 7.06 19.59
CA GLY A 22 -0.19 8.35 19.22
C GLY A 22 -0.50 8.51 17.73
N THR A 23 -0.61 7.41 16.98
CA THR A 23 -1.02 7.45 15.58
C THR A 23 -2.52 7.75 15.49
N GLY A 24 -2.93 8.89 14.89
CA GLY A 24 -4.34 9.24 14.74
C GLY A 24 -5.09 8.36 13.73
N LEU A 25 -4.43 8.06 12.60
CA LEU A 25 -4.95 7.17 11.55
C LEU A 25 -3.90 6.12 11.19
N SER A 26 -4.23 4.85 11.36
CA SER A 26 -3.45 3.73 10.84
C SER A 26 -4.12 3.15 9.60
N VAL A 27 -3.36 2.96 8.52
CA VAL A 27 -3.80 2.22 7.34
C VAL A 27 -3.12 0.85 7.33
N THR A 28 -3.89 -0.22 7.12
CA THR A 28 -3.31 -1.57 7.14
C THR A 28 -2.33 -1.79 5.98
N GLY A 29 -1.51 -2.82 6.07
CA GLY A 29 -0.93 -3.44 4.88
C GLY A 29 -2.05 -3.94 3.96
N ASN A 30 -1.72 -4.12 2.68
CA ASN A 30 -2.68 -4.45 1.65
C ASN A 30 -3.40 -5.79 1.93
N VAL A 31 -4.72 -5.72 1.99
CA VAL A 31 -5.62 -6.88 2.13
C VAL A 31 -6.17 -7.23 0.75
N MET A 32 -6.03 -8.49 0.34
CA MET A 32 -6.45 -8.93 -0.99
C MET A 32 -7.97 -9.18 -1.03
N ILE A 33 -8.60 -8.74 -2.12
CA ILE A 33 -10.03 -8.96 -2.39
C ILE A 33 -10.32 -10.33 -3.01
N ASP A 34 -9.28 -11.06 -3.41
CA ASP A 34 -9.37 -12.37 -4.08
C ASP A 34 -8.21 -13.28 -3.66
N ARG A 35 -8.53 -14.48 -3.16
CA ARG A 35 -7.52 -15.47 -2.76
C ARG A 35 -6.74 -16.06 -3.93
N ARG A 36 -7.23 -15.89 -5.16
CA ARG A 36 -6.56 -16.35 -6.39
C ARG A 36 -5.45 -15.41 -6.83
N ALA A 37 -5.38 -14.20 -6.23
CA ALA A 37 -4.45 -13.13 -6.58
C ALA A 37 -3.73 -12.62 -5.34
N LEU A 38 -2.59 -13.23 -5.02
CA LEU A 38 -1.75 -12.86 -3.88
C LEU A 38 -0.53 -12.07 -4.37
N GLY A 39 -0.26 -10.91 -3.75
CA GLY A 39 0.94 -10.10 -4.02
C GLY A 39 2.17 -10.59 -3.25
N GLU A 40 1.95 -11.20 -2.07
CA GLU A 40 3.01 -11.64 -1.17
C GLU A 40 2.64 -12.95 -0.47
N PRO A 41 3.62 -13.73 0.02
CA PRO A 41 3.34 -14.87 0.87
C PRO A 41 2.61 -14.44 2.15
N CYS A 42 1.52 -15.12 2.47
CA CYS A 42 0.72 -14.85 3.67
C CYS A 42 -0.05 -13.51 3.64
N ASN A 43 -0.34 -12.94 2.47
CA ASN A 43 -1.30 -11.84 2.40
C ASN A 43 -2.60 -12.21 3.12
N VAL A 44 -3.15 -11.25 3.83
CA VAL A 44 -4.52 -11.35 4.33
C VAL A 44 -5.47 -11.23 3.15
N VAL A 45 -6.46 -12.09 3.12
CA VAL A 45 -7.55 -12.05 2.12
C VAL A 45 -8.87 -11.87 2.85
N LEU A 46 -9.70 -10.97 2.36
CA LEU A 46 -11.05 -10.73 2.87
C LEU A 46 -12.06 -10.79 1.72
N GLU A 47 -12.62 -11.97 1.50
CA GLU A 47 -13.65 -12.22 0.47
C GLU A 47 -14.92 -12.83 1.04
N ASP A 48 -14.90 -13.25 2.32
CA ASP A 48 -16.04 -13.83 3.04
C ASP A 48 -15.88 -13.71 4.57
N ARG A 49 -16.84 -14.22 5.33
CA ARG A 49 -16.92 -14.11 6.79
C ARG A 49 -16.11 -15.15 7.58
N ARG A 50 -15.40 -16.08 6.94
CA ARG A 50 -14.72 -17.22 7.61
C ARG A 50 -13.72 -16.82 8.71
N ASP A 51 -13.06 -15.68 8.59
CA ASP A 51 -12.07 -15.17 9.55
C ASP A 51 -12.53 -13.85 10.22
N LEU A 52 -13.83 -13.56 10.22
CA LEU A 52 -14.39 -12.30 10.69
C LEU A 52 -14.02 -11.98 12.15
N ASP A 53 -14.03 -12.97 13.04
CA ASP A 53 -13.68 -12.76 14.46
C ASP A 53 -12.22 -12.33 14.64
N ARG A 54 -11.32 -12.83 13.81
CA ARG A 54 -9.92 -12.39 13.81
C ARG A 54 -9.78 -10.96 13.32
N LEU A 55 -10.55 -10.59 12.31
CA LEU A 55 -10.61 -9.23 11.79
C LEU A 55 -11.21 -8.26 12.82
N LYS A 56 -12.26 -8.67 13.52
CA LYS A 56 -12.84 -7.91 14.66
C LYS A 56 -11.80 -7.68 15.77
N ALA A 57 -11.04 -8.70 16.11
CA ALA A 57 -9.96 -8.57 17.10
C ALA A 57 -8.85 -7.61 16.63
N TRP A 58 -8.53 -7.64 15.33
CA TRP A 58 -7.57 -6.73 14.73
C TRP A 58 -8.08 -5.28 14.71
N ALA A 59 -9.30 -5.07 14.24
CA ALA A 59 -9.94 -3.75 14.22
C ALA A 59 -9.99 -3.12 15.63
N ARG A 60 -10.43 -3.89 16.64
CA ARG A 60 -10.48 -3.43 18.03
C ARG A 60 -9.12 -3.01 18.57
N ALA A 61 -8.08 -3.82 18.33
CA ALA A 61 -6.73 -3.55 18.83
C ALA A 61 -6.08 -2.32 18.14
N GLY A 62 -6.33 -2.13 16.86
CA GLY A 62 -5.78 -0.99 16.10
C GLY A 62 -6.56 0.31 16.30
N ARG A 63 -7.69 0.26 17.00
CA ARG A 63 -8.53 1.43 17.34
C ARG A 63 -8.43 1.81 18.81
N GLU A 64 -7.52 1.24 19.57
CA GLU A 64 -7.24 1.66 20.95
C GLU A 64 -6.78 3.13 20.97
N ASP A 65 -7.00 3.80 22.09
CA ASP A 65 -6.60 5.20 22.35
C ASP A 65 -7.12 6.23 21.30
N GLY A 66 -8.28 5.99 20.71
CA GLY A 66 -8.92 6.89 19.76
C GLY A 66 -8.39 6.82 18.34
N THR A 67 -7.44 5.92 18.05
CA THR A 67 -6.91 5.74 16.69
C THR A 67 -7.98 5.25 15.72
N HIS A 68 -8.01 5.81 14.51
CA HIS A 68 -8.73 5.23 13.38
C HIS A 68 -7.89 4.13 12.72
N LEU A 69 -8.52 3.00 12.39
CA LEU A 69 -7.90 1.93 11.61
C LEU A 69 -8.67 1.70 10.32
N TRP A 70 -8.05 2.04 9.18
CA TRP A 70 -8.62 1.81 7.84
C TRP A 70 -7.97 0.61 7.17
N MET A 71 -8.78 -0.21 6.51
CA MET A 71 -8.28 -1.36 5.77
C MET A 71 -7.89 -0.96 4.35
N GLN A 72 -6.62 -1.13 3.98
CA GLN A 72 -6.20 -0.97 2.60
C GLN A 72 -6.58 -2.22 1.80
N ILE A 73 -7.47 -2.06 0.82
CA ILE A 73 -7.97 -3.14 -0.03
C ILE A 73 -7.30 -3.12 -1.40
N ASN A 74 -6.88 -4.29 -1.90
CA ASN A 74 -6.01 -4.37 -3.05
C ASN A 74 -6.26 -5.61 -3.91
N HIS A 75 -5.91 -5.49 -5.19
CA HIS A 75 -5.67 -6.59 -6.11
C HIS A 75 -4.31 -6.39 -6.81
N PRO A 76 -3.39 -7.37 -6.78
CA PRO A 76 -2.02 -7.15 -7.25
C PRO A 76 -1.91 -6.99 -8.77
N GLY A 77 -2.91 -7.43 -9.54
CA GLY A 77 -2.83 -7.43 -10.98
C GLY A 77 -1.61 -8.23 -11.47
N LYS A 78 -0.85 -7.67 -12.41
CA LYS A 78 0.36 -8.32 -12.93
C LYS A 78 1.48 -8.50 -11.89
N GLN A 79 1.39 -7.81 -10.73
CA GLN A 79 2.33 -7.94 -9.61
C GLN A 79 2.00 -9.13 -8.68
N ALA A 80 1.28 -10.14 -9.19
CA ALA A 80 1.04 -11.41 -8.53
C ALA A 80 2.18 -12.40 -8.86
N PRO A 81 3.08 -12.75 -7.89
CA PRO A 81 4.23 -13.61 -8.17
C PRO A 81 3.82 -15.00 -8.68
N ALA A 82 4.53 -15.50 -9.71
CA ALA A 82 4.30 -16.80 -10.32
C ALA A 82 4.39 -17.97 -9.32
N ALA A 83 5.24 -17.85 -8.31
CA ALA A 83 5.40 -18.86 -7.27
C ALA A 83 4.19 -19.01 -6.34
N LEU A 84 3.28 -18.02 -6.31
CA LEU A 84 2.11 -17.98 -5.43
C LEU A 84 0.80 -18.16 -6.21
N ASN A 85 0.78 -17.78 -7.48
CA ASN A 85 -0.43 -17.69 -8.29
C ASN A 85 -0.31 -18.58 -9.52
N ARG A 86 -1.40 -19.24 -9.89
CA ARG A 86 -1.45 -20.09 -11.11
C ARG A 86 -1.59 -19.24 -12.37
N GLU A 87 -2.33 -18.15 -12.26
CA GLU A 87 -2.59 -17.20 -13.32
C GLU A 87 -2.39 -15.78 -12.78
N THR A 88 -2.03 -14.87 -13.67
CA THR A 88 -1.89 -13.45 -13.37
C THR A 88 -2.73 -12.68 -14.38
N VAL A 89 -3.52 -11.74 -13.92
CA VAL A 89 -4.40 -10.90 -14.74
C VAL A 89 -4.00 -9.43 -14.66
N SER A 90 -4.33 -8.68 -15.71
CA SER A 90 -4.05 -7.25 -15.84
C SER A 90 -5.06 -6.63 -16.80
N PRO A 91 -5.19 -5.29 -16.92
CA PRO A 91 -6.01 -4.68 -17.96
C PRO A 91 -5.67 -5.18 -19.36
N SER A 92 -4.38 -5.40 -19.63
CA SER A 92 -3.87 -5.92 -20.92
C SER A 92 -2.71 -6.88 -20.68
N ALA A 93 -2.41 -7.73 -21.65
CA ALA A 93 -1.34 -8.75 -21.61
C ALA A 93 0.07 -8.13 -21.76
N VAL A 94 0.41 -7.14 -20.92
CA VAL A 94 1.68 -6.42 -20.95
C VAL A 94 2.60 -6.92 -19.84
N PRO A 95 3.70 -7.66 -20.18
CA PRO A 95 4.65 -8.15 -19.19
C PRO A 95 5.46 -6.99 -18.58
N PHE A 96 6.24 -7.29 -17.54
CA PHE A 96 7.28 -6.39 -17.07
C PHE A 96 8.33 -6.16 -18.16
N SER A 97 8.91 -4.96 -18.21
CA SER A 97 10.02 -4.67 -19.12
C SER A 97 11.37 -5.12 -18.54
N ASP A 98 11.54 -5.00 -17.22
CA ASP A 98 12.76 -5.40 -16.51
C ASP A 98 12.96 -6.93 -16.55
N PRO A 99 14.10 -7.43 -17.10
CA PRO A 99 14.41 -8.85 -17.15
C PRO A 99 14.45 -9.53 -15.77
N ASN A 100 14.83 -8.80 -14.71
CA ASN A 100 14.89 -9.33 -13.35
C ASN A 100 13.49 -9.60 -12.82
N LEU A 101 12.53 -8.69 -13.07
CA LEU A 101 11.13 -8.87 -12.68
C LEU A 101 10.45 -9.98 -13.47
N LYS A 102 10.73 -10.12 -14.77
CA LYS A 102 10.16 -11.19 -15.63
C LYS A 102 10.34 -12.61 -15.06
N ARG A 103 11.40 -12.83 -14.30
CA ARG A 103 11.69 -14.16 -13.70
C ARG A 103 10.74 -14.52 -12.55
N PHE A 104 10.11 -13.52 -11.94
CA PHE A 104 9.26 -13.70 -10.75
C PHE A 104 7.77 -13.64 -11.07
N PHE A 105 7.39 -13.14 -12.25
CA PHE A 105 6.01 -12.89 -12.61
C PHE A 105 5.66 -13.54 -13.95
N HIS A 106 4.43 -14.08 -14.06
CA HIS A 106 3.91 -14.52 -15.34
C HIS A 106 3.64 -13.35 -16.29
N VAL A 107 3.60 -13.61 -17.60
CA VAL A 107 2.95 -12.69 -18.54
C VAL A 107 1.46 -12.68 -18.16
N PRO A 108 0.88 -11.51 -17.86
CA PRO A 108 -0.51 -11.46 -17.43
C PRO A 108 -1.44 -11.73 -18.61
N ARG A 109 -2.58 -12.33 -18.34
CA ARG A 109 -3.72 -12.38 -19.26
C ARG A 109 -4.53 -11.08 -19.14
N ALA A 110 -5.07 -10.59 -20.25
CA ALA A 110 -6.01 -9.47 -20.23
C ALA A 110 -7.34 -9.91 -19.57
N LEU A 111 -7.88 -9.04 -18.70
CA LEU A 111 -9.21 -9.22 -18.10
C LEU A 111 -10.30 -9.06 -19.16
N THR A 112 -11.35 -9.88 -19.09
CA THR A 112 -12.60 -9.62 -19.80
C THR A 112 -13.42 -8.51 -19.11
N VAL A 113 -14.43 -7.97 -19.79
CA VAL A 113 -15.34 -6.97 -19.22
C VAL A 113 -16.10 -7.54 -18.01
N ASP A 114 -16.56 -8.79 -18.10
CA ASP A 114 -17.26 -9.46 -17.01
C ASP A 114 -16.37 -9.68 -15.79
N GLU A 115 -15.08 -10.00 -16.00
CA GLU A 115 -14.10 -10.11 -14.92
C GLU A 115 -13.82 -8.76 -14.27
N ILE A 116 -13.80 -7.66 -15.03
CA ILE A 116 -13.69 -6.31 -14.49
C ILE A 116 -14.88 -6.00 -13.60
N ALA A 117 -16.09 -6.28 -14.03
CA ALA A 117 -17.31 -6.11 -13.24
C ALA A 117 -17.31 -6.98 -11.95
N ASP A 118 -16.82 -8.23 -12.03
CA ASP A 118 -16.65 -9.08 -10.84
C ASP A 118 -15.63 -8.50 -9.85
N LEU A 119 -14.53 -7.93 -10.32
CA LEU A 119 -13.53 -7.29 -9.47
C LEU A 119 -14.08 -6.03 -8.80
N VAL A 120 -14.84 -5.18 -9.51
CA VAL A 120 -15.54 -4.03 -8.93
C VAL A 120 -16.44 -4.49 -7.78
N ARG A 121 -17.26 -5.53 -8.02
CA ARG A 121 -18.14 -6.13 -7.00
C ARG A 121 -17.34 -6.62 -5.78
N ARG A 122 -16.20 -7.30 -5.97
CA ARG A 122 -15.33 -7.81 -4.89
C ARG A 122 -14.73 -6.70 -4.04
N PHE A 123 -14.30 -5.59 -4.63
CA PHE A 123 -13.85 -4.42 -3.88
C PHE A 123 -14.94 -3.93 -2.93
N GLY A 124 -16.18 -3.79 -3.42
CA GLY A 124 -17.31 -3.40 -2.59
C GLY A 124 -17.65 -4.42 -1.49
N GLU A 125 -17.60 -5.73 -1.79
CA GLU A 125 -17.83 -6.79 -0.79
C GLU A 125 -16.80 -6.79 0.31
N THR A 126 -15.52 -6.65 -0.05
CA THR A 126 -14.41 -6.54 0.90
C THR A 126 -14.57 -5.32 1.79
N ALA A 127 -14.97 -4.16 1.24
CA ALA A 127 -15.22 -2.95 2.03
C ALA A 127 -16.38 -3.14 3.02
N ALA A 128 -17.48 -3.76 2.60
CA ALA A 128 -18.62 -4.07 3.48
C ALA A 128 -18.22 -5.02 4.62
N LEU A 129 -17.42 -6.04 4.34
CA LEU A 129 -16.90 -6.97 5.35
C LEU A 129 -15.90 -6.27 6.29
N ALA A 130 -15.11 -5.32 5.81
CA ALA A 130 -14.23 -4.50 6.65
C ALA A 130 -15.05 -3.65 7.63
N LYS A 131 -16.14 -3.02 7.17
CA LYS A 131 -17.09 -2.28 8.01
C LYS A 131 -17.71 -3.22 9.06
N GLU A 132 -18.19 -4.40 8.67
CA GLU A 132 -18.76 -5.42 9.58
C GLU A 132 -17.75 -5.89 10.62
N ALA A 133 -16.46 -5.97 10.25
CA ALA A 133 -15.38 -6.32 11.16
C ALA A 133 -15.00 -5.20 12.14
N GLY A 134 -15.54 -3.99 11.98
CA GLY A 134 -15.32 -2.86 12.87
C GLY A 134 -14.11 -2.00 12.53
N PHE A 135 -13.56 -2.10 11.31
CA PHE A 135 -12.64 -1.08 10.80
C PHE A 135 -13.37 0.26 10.67
N SER A 136 -12.68 1.37 10.86
CA SER A 136 -13.29 2.70 10.82
C SER A 136 -13.23 3.38 9.46
N GLY A 137 -12.83 2.67 8.42
CA GLY A 137 -12.75 3.12 7.03
C GLY A 137 -12.01 2.12 6.15
N VAL A 138 -11.98 2.39 4.86
CA VAL A 138 -11.20 1.64 3.87
C VAL A 138 -10.38 2.56 2.98
N GLN A 139 -9.29 2.03 2.44
CA GLN A 139 -8.48 2.71 1.44
C GLN A 139 -8.32 1.83 0.20
N ILE A 140 -8.67 2.36 -0.97
CA ILE A 140 -8.40 1.74 -2.26
C ILE A 140 -6.91 1.87 -2.55
N HIS A 141 -6.23 0.76 -2.84
CA HIS A 141 -4.84 0.82 -3.29
C HIS A 141 -4.76 1.13 -4.78
N GLY A 142 -4.71 2.42 -5.12
CA GLY A 142 -4.61 2.93 -6.50
C GLY A 142 -3.19 3.30 -6.94
N ALA A 143 -2.16 2.82 -6.23
CA ALA A 143 -0.77 3.22 -6.44
C ALA A 143 0.16 2.02 -6.71
N HIS A 144 1.45 2.30 -6.92
CA HIS A 144 2.60 1.37 -6.91
C HIS A 144 2.55 0.27 -7.97
N GLY A 145 1.77 0.46 -9.04
CA GLY A 145 1.68 -0.50 -10.14
C GLY A 145 0.80 -1.72 -9.84
N TYR A 146 -0.09 -1.68 -8.82
CA TYR A 146 -1.13 -2.68 -8.59
C TYR A 146 -2.30 -2.50 -9.57
N LEU A 147 -3.32 -3.34 -9.51
CA LEU A 147 -4.34 -3.43 -10.55
C LEU A 147 -5.01 -2.08 -10.90
N VAL A 148 -5.43 -1.31 -9.89
CA VAL A 148 -6.04 0.01 -10.10
C VAL A 148 -5.06 0.95 -10.82
N SER A 149 -3.81 1.01 -10.37
CA SER A 149 -2.74 1.77 -11.01
C SER A 149 -2.46 1.27 -12.45
N GLN A 150 -2.56 -0.05 -12.69
CA GLN A 150 -2.39 -0.61 -14.03
C GLN A 150 -3.50 -0.16 -15.00
N PHE A 151 -4.75 -0.04 -14.53
CA PHE A 151 -5.83 0.51 -15.35
C PHE A 151 -5.59 1.97 -15.72
N LEU A 152 -5.10 2.79 -14.80
CA LEU A 152 -4.81 4.21 -15.02
C LEU A 152 -3.66 4.44 -16.00
N SER A 153 -2.66 3.57 -16.01
CA SER A 153 -1.42 3.75 -16.76
C SER A 153 -1.57 3.32 -18.24
N PRO A 154 -1.34 4.22 -19.22
CA PRO A 154 -1.38 3.84 -20.64
C PRO A 154 -0.28 2.84 -21.03
N ARG A 155 0.78 2.74 -20.22
CA ARG A 155 1.84 1.75 -20.39
C ARG A 155 1.35 0.32 -20.14
N HIS A 156 0.42 0.13 -19.20
CA HIS A 156 -0.08 -1.17 -18.79
C HIS A 156 -1.48 -1.46 -19.30
N ASN A 157 -2.27 -0.43 -19.59
CA ASN A 157 -3.61 -0.53 -20.14
C ASN A 157 -3.62 -0.13 -21.62
N ARG A 158 -3.65 -1.13 -22.49
CA ARG A 158 -3.70 -1.00 -23.93
C ARG A 158 -5.04 -1.47 -24.48
N ARG A 159 -6.10 -1.38 -23.68
CA ARG A 159 -7.46 -1.72 -24.10
C ARG A 159 -8.01 -0.68 -25.05
N GLU A 160 -8.92 -1.12 -25.93
CA GLU A 160 -9.63 -0.29 -26.89
C GLU A 160 -11.13 -0.20 -26.60
N ASP A 161 -11.57 -0.84 -25.48
CA ASP A 161 -12.94 -0.79 -24.99
C ASP A 161 -13.17 0.37 -24.00
N ALA A 162 -14.33 0.36 -23.32
CA ALA A 162 -14.73 1.40 -22.36
C ALA A 162 -13.77 1.56 -21.16
N TYR A 163 -12.80 0.66 -20.94
CA TYR A 163 -11.83 0.71 -19.85
C TYR A 163 -10.42 1.09 -20.31
N GLY A 164 -10.22 1.48 -21.57
CA GLY A 164 -8.92 1.80 -22.15
C GLY A 164 -8.95 2.89 -23.20
N GLY A 165 -7.80 3.11 -23.87
CA GLY A 165 -7.63 4.17 -24.85
C GLY A 165 -7.46 5.54 -24.20
N SER A 166 -8.54 6.30 -24.01
CA SER A 166 -8.49 7.65 -23.43
C SER A 166 -8.21 7.63 -21.91
N ALA A 167 -7.69 8.73 -21.37
CA ALA A 167 -7.50 8.89 -19.92
C ALA A 167 -8.82 8.77 -19.15
N GLU A 168 -9.94 9.21 -19.76
CA GLU A 168 -11.27 9.07 -19.20
C GLU A 168 -11.68 7.60 -19.05
N ASN A 169 -11.51 6.80 -20.10
CA ASN A 169 -11.81 5.38 -20.05
C ASN A 169 -10.90 4.63 -19.06
N ARG A 170 -9.60 4.98 -18.99
CA ARG A 170 -8.67 4.35 -18.06
C ARG A 170 -9.02 4.59 -16.60
N ARG A 171 -9.59 5.75 -16.24
CA ARG A 171 -10.05 6.03 -14.87
C ARG A 171 -11.40 5.41 -14.51
N ARG A 172 -12.17 4.90 -15.48
CA ARG A 172 -13.49 4.29 -15.28
C ARG A 172 -13.45 3.21 -14.18
N PHE A 173 -12.49 2.29 -14.25
CA PHE A 173 -12.39 1.20 -13.27
C PHE A 173 -12.28 1.70 -11.82
N VAL A 174 -11.44 2.67 -11.54
CA VAL A 174 -11.28 3.20 -10.16
C VAL A 174 -12.54 3.94 -9.70
N LEU A 175 -13.23 4.64 -10.61
CA LEU A 175 -14.47 5.34 -10.28
C LEU A 175 -15.60 4.35 -9.98
N GLU A 176 -15.75 3.29 -10.77
CA GLU A 176 -16.72 2.23 -10.51
C GLU A 176 -16.41 1.45 -9.22
N VAL A 177 -15.13 1.22 -8.91
CA VAL A 177 -14.71 0.63 -7.61
C VAL A 177 -15.13 1.55 -6.46
N TYR A 178 -14.88 2.85 -6.56
CA TYR A 178 -15.31 3.80 -5.53
C TYR A 178 -16.83 3.83 -5.37
N ASP A 179 -17.57 3.96 -6.47
CA ASP A 179 -19.03 4.03 -6.49
C ASP A 179 -19.67 2.75 -5.87
N GLU A 180 -19.12 1.56 -6.20
CA GLU A 180 -19.59 0.28 -5.63
C GLU A 180 -19.27 0.16 -4.13
N ILE A 181 -18.09 0.61 -3.69
CA ILE A 181 -17.75 0.66 -2.26
C ILE A 181 -18.73 1.58 -1.55
N ARG A 182 -18.88 2.84 -2.01
CA ARG A 182 -19.77 3.83 -1.39
C ARG A 182 -21.20 3.33 -1.30
N ARG A 183 -21.73 2.71 -2.37
CA ARG A 183 -23.06 2.11 -2.39
C ARG A 183 -23.26 1.05 -1.29
N ARG A 184 -22.21 0.27 -0.97
CA ARG A 184 -22.30 -0.80 0.04
C ARG A 184 -22.05 -0.35 1.46
N VAL A 185 -21.18 0.62 1.65
CA VAL A 185 -20.81 1.07 3.01
C VAL A 185 -21.58 2.28 3.47
N GLY A 186 -22.27 3.01 2.57
CA GLY A 186 -23.00 4.24 2.88
C GLY A 186 -22.09 5.44 3.09
N ASP A 187 -22.67 6.60 3.41
CA ASP A 187 -21.96 7.88 3.44
C ASP A 187 -21.18 8.10 4.74
N ASP A 188 -21.59 7.46 5.84
CA ASP A 188 -20.97 7.62 7.17
C ASP A 188 -19.66 6.82 7.35
N PHE A 189 -19.28 6.00 6.37
CA PHE A 189 -18.10 5.16 6.46
C PHE A 189 -17.00 5.69 5.54
N PRO A 190 -15.87 6.17 6.09
CA PRO A 190 -14.80 6.77 5.30
C PRO A 190 -14.23 5.86 4.23
N VAL A 191 -14.10 6.39 3.00
CA VAL A 191 -13.49 5.74 1.84
C VAL A 191 -12.40 6.65 1.30
N SER A 192 -11.20 6.12 1.22
CA SER A 192 -10.02 6.84 0.70
C SER A 192 -9.35 6.09 -0.45
N ILE A 193 -8.43 6.76 -1.08
CA ILE A 193 -7.53 6.18 -2.07
C ILE A 193 -6.08 6.55 -1.78
N LYS A 194 -5.16 5.60 -1.98
CA LYS A 194 -3.75 5.89 -2.19
C LYS A 194 -3.51 5.93 -3.69
N LEU A 195 -3.05 7.07 -4.21
CA LEU A 195 -2.87 7.32 -5.63
C LEU A 195 -1.41 7.71 -5.95
N ASN A 196 -0.89 7.25 -7.09
CA ASN A 196 0.37 7.77 -7.62
C ASN A 196 0.18 9.20 -8.14
N SER A 197 1.12 10.10 -7.81
CA SER A 197 1.27 11.36 -8.55
C SER A 197 1.64 11.10 -10.01
N ALA A 198 2.55 10.13 -10.24
CA ALA A 198 2.93 9.65 -11.56
C ALA A 198 3.58 8.26 -11.45
N ASP A 199 3.71 7.57 -12.59
CA ASP A 199 4.49 6.33 -12.69
C ASP A 199 6.01 6.57 -12.72
N PHE A 200 6.43 7.78 -13.07
CA PHE A 200 7.84 8.15 -13.31
C PHE A 200 8.51 7.29 -14.39
N GLN A 201 7.74 6.88 -15.38
CA GLN A 201 8.16 6.07 -16.52
C GLN A 201 7.68 6.70 -17.82
N LYS A 202 8.51 6.62 -18.88
CA LYS A 202 8.13 7.13 -20.21
C LYS A 202 6.87 6.40 -20.71
N GLY A 203 5.84 7.18 -21.08
CA GLY A 203 4.56 6.65 -21.54
C GLY A 203 3.73 5.97 -20.45
N GLY A 204 4.03 6.27 -19.16
CA GLY A 204 3.22 5.87 -18.02
C GLY A 204 2.19 6.93 -17.63
N PHE A 205 1.55 6.73 -16.51
CA PHE A 205 0.59 7.65 -15.89
C PHE A 205 1.27 8.96 -15.49
N THR A 206 0.68 10.10 -15.88
CA THR A 206 1.24 11.45 -15.69
C THR A 206 0.58 12.19 -14.52
N GLU A 207 1.19 13.31 -14.11
CA GLU A 207 0.62 14.18 -13.06
C GLU A 207 -0.71 14.80 -13.49
N GLU A 208 -0.88 15.18 -14.77
CA GLU A 208 -2.14 15.70 -15.30
C GLU A 208 -3.25 14.64 -15.27
N GLU A 209 -2.92 13.40 -15.66
CA GLU A 209 -3.87 12.28 -15.57
C GLU A 209 -4.24 11.94 -14.13
N SER A 210 -3.27 12.01 -13.20
CA SER A 210 -3.49 11.84 -11.77
C SER A 210 -4.41 12.92 -11.22
N LEU A 211 -4.19 14.19 -11.58
CA LEU A 211 -5.03 15.29 -11.15
C LEU A 211 -6.48 15.11 -11.65
N ALA A 212 -6.68 14.66 -12.89
CA ALA A 212 -8.02 14.36 -13.41
C ALA A 212 -8.74 13.21 -12.68
N VAL A 213 -7.99 12.24 -12.14
CA VAL A 213 -8.55 11.20 -11.26
C VAL A 213 -8.94 11.79 -9.91
N VAL A 214 -8.08 12.62 -9.33
CA VAL A 214 -8.33 13.32 -8.06
C VAL A 214 -9.59 14.17 -8.13
N GLU A 215 -9.71 15.03 -9.15
CA GLU A 215 -10.89 15.88 -9.39
C GLU A 215 -12.18 15.04 -9.53
N ALA A 216 -12.10 13.92 -10.27
CA ALA A 216 -13.25 13.03 -10.47
C ALA A 216 -13.69 12.30 -9.20
N LEU A 217 -12.77 11.98 -8.29
CA LEU A 217 -13.06 11.38 -6.99
C LEU A 217 -13.55 12.42 -5.97
N ASP A 218 -12.98 13.63 -5.95
CA ASP A 218 -13.44 14.76 -5.13
C ASP A 218 -14.91 15.10 -5.45
N ALA A 219 -15.24 15.19 -6.73
CA ALA A 219 -16.62 15.43 -7.21
C ALA A 219 -17.61 14.32 -6.80
N ARG A 220 -17.13 13.12 -6.45
CA ARG A 220 -17.91 11.99 -5.94
C ARG A 220 -17.97 11.93 -4.41
N GLY A 221 -17.27 12.84 -3.71
CA GLY A 221 -17.26 12.90 -2.25
C GLY A 221 -16.37 11.84 -1.59
N ILE A 222 -15.19 11.57 -2.15
CA ILE A 222 -14.18 10.75 -1.46
C ILE A 222 -13.69 11.46 -0.20
N ASP A 223 -13.39 10.72 0.87
CA ASP A 223 -13.13 11.30 2.19
C ASP A 223 -11.66 11.68 2.43
N LEU A 224 -10.71 11.03 1.72
CA LEU A 224 -9.28 11.32 1.84
C LEU A 224 -8.54 10.81 0.60
N ILE A 225 -7.57 11.60 0.12
CA ILE A 225 -6.64 11.18 -0.93
C ILE A 225 -5.23 11.14 -0.36
N GLU A 226 -4.61 9.95 -0.36
CA GLU A 226 -3.20 9.77 -0.02
C GLU A 226 -2.34 9.84 -1.28
N ILE A 227 -1.44 10.81 -1.33
CA ILE A 227 -0.51 11.03 -2.44
C ILE A 227 0.76 10.21 -2.20
N SER A 228 1.12 9.43 -3.21
CA SER A 228 2.32 8.61 -3.29
C SER A 228 2.87 8.63 -4.72
N GLY A 229 3.78 7.72 -5.09
CA GLY A 229 4.26 7.66 -6.47
C GLY A 229 5.24 6.54 -6.75
N GLY A 230 5.32 6.17 -8.02
CA GLY A 230 6.21 5.14 -8.53
C GLY A 230 5.59 3.75 -8.63
N THR A 231 6.36 2.84 -9.21
CA THR A 231 5.97 1.44 -9.45
C THR A 231 7.14 0.51 -9.07
N TYR A 232 6.97 -0.80 -9.18
CA TYR A 232 8.09 -1.75 -8.99
C TYR A 232 9.23 -1.55 -10.01
N GLU A 233 8.91 -1.06 -11.21
CA GLU A 233 9.92 -0.73 -12.24
C GLU A 233 10.57 0.65 -12.02
N ALA A 234 9.93 1.55 -11.23
CA ALA A 234 10.43 2.88 -10.86
C ALA A 234 10.06 3.20 -9.40
N PRO A 235 10.76 2.61 -8.40
CA PRO A 235 10.32 2.59 -6.99
C PRO A 235 10.61 3.92 -6.26
N ARG A 236 9.99 5.01 -6.69
CA ARG A 236 10.11 6.35 -6.09
C ARG A 236 9.62 6.41 -4.65
N MET A 237 8.60 5.61 -4.30
CA MET A 237 8.09 5.47 -2.93
C MET A 237 9.17 5.01 -1.94
N ALA A 238 10.19 4.29 -2.40
CA ALA A 238 11.33 3.87 -1.58
C ALA A 238 12.42 4.95 -1.44
N GLY A 239 12.25 6.12 -2.08
CA GLY A 239 13.25 7.20 -2.10
C GLY A 239 14.39 6.96 -3.07
N GLN A 240 14.27 5.99 -4.00
CA GLN A 240 15.30 5.73 -5.01
C GLN A 240 15.27 6.79 -6.11
N GLY A 241 16.46 7.21 -6.57
CA GLY A 241 16.62 8.18 -7.65
C GLY A 241 16.14 9.59 -7.31
N GLN A 242 15.98 9.94 -6.03
CA GLN A 242 15.67 11.30 -5.57
C GLN A 242 16.94 12.17 -5.61
N ARG A 243 16.78 13.43 -6.06
CA ARG A 243 17.84 14.43 -6.02
C ARG A 243 18.14 14.81 -4.55
N GLU A 244 19.37 15.21 -4.27
CA GLU A 244 19.79 15.66 -2.93
C GLU A 244 18.92 16.81 -2.41
N SER A 245 18.56 17.76 -3.27
CA SER A 245 17.66 18.88 -2.95
C SER A 245 16.27 18.43 -2.52
N THR A 246 15.73 17.35 -3.12
CA THR A 246 14.45 16.74 -2.75
C THR A 246 14.55 16.02 -1.40
N ARG A 247 15.69 15.37 -1.12
CA ARG A 247 15.95 14.73 0.17
C ARG A 247 16.06 15.76 1.31
N ARG A 248 16.65 16.90 1.06
CA ARG A 248 16.77 17.99 2.05
C ARG A 248 15.43 18.66 2.37
N ARG A 249 14.55 18.77 1.37
CA ARG A 249 13.20 19.35 1.57
C ARG A 249 12.23 18.38 2.22
N GLU A 250 12.64 17.13 2.51
CA GLU A 250 11.73 16.06 2.94
C GLU A 250 10.54 15.87 1.95
N ALA A 251 9.43 15.26 2.33
CA ALA A 251 8.16 15.19 1.59
C ALA A 251 8.29 15.08 0.05
N TYR A 252 8.61 13.89 -0.46
CA TYR A 252 8.94 13.66 -1.89
C TYR A 252 7.86 14.11 -2.89
N PHE A 253 6.62 14.21 -2.46
CA PHE A 253 5.46 14.49 -3.31
C PHE A 253 4.75 15.80 -2.93
N LEU A 254 5.37 16.66 -2.11
CA LEU A 254 4.72 17.88 -1.59
C LEU A 254 4.38 18.87 -2.73
N SER A 255 5.28 19.06 -3.69
CA SER A 255 5.02 19.96 -4.83
C SER A 255 3.84 19.53 -5.68
N TYR A 256 3.59 18.23 -5.80
CA TYR A 256 2.39 17.73 -6.46
C TYR A 256 1.15 17.93 -5.57
N ALA A 257 1.28 17.73 -4.25
CA ALA A 257 0.17 17.98 -3.32
C ALA A 257 -0.30 19.44 -3.34
N GLU A 258 0.62 20.41 -3.48
CA GLU A 258 0.31 21.84 -3.67
C GLU A 258 -0.53 22.08 -4.92
N GLN A 259 -0.18 21.43 -6.04
CA GLN A 259 -0.97 21.49 -7.28
C GLN A 259 -2.38 20.89 -7.10
N VAL A 260 -2.48 19.74 -6.44
CA VAL A 260 -3.76 19.08 -6.13
C VAL A 260 -4.60 20.00 -5.24
N ARG A 261 -4.02 20.58 -4.18
CA ARG A 261 -4.73 21.46 -3.25
C ARG A 261 -5.39 22.65 -3.94
N SER A 262 -4.80 23.18 -5.00
CA SER A 262 -5.38 24.29 -5.77
C SER A 262 -6.66 23.89 -6.56
N ARG A 263 -6.95 22.61 -6.68
CA ARG A 263 -8.05 22.07 -7.53
C ARG A 263 -9.18 21.41 -6.73
N VAL A 264 -8.88 20.89 -5.53
CA VAL A 264 -9.83 20.09 -4.75
C VAL A 264 -9.88 20.52 -3.29
N LYS A 265 -10.98 20.17 -2.62
CA LYS A 265 -11.19 20.46 -1.20
C LYS A 265 -11.08 19.23 -0.31
N VAL A 266 -11.10 18.04 -0.88
CA VAL A 266 -10.94 16.79 -0.13
C VAL A 266 -9.66 16.83 0.71
N PRO A 267 -9.68 16.29 1.95
CA PRO A 267 -8.48 16.14 2.75
C PRO A 267 -7.37 15.38 2.01
N LEU A 268 -6.14 15.88 2.11
CA LEU A 268 -4.97 15.28 1.49
C LEU A 268 -4.01 14.71 2.55
N MET A 269 -3.46 13.55 2.30
CA MET A 269 -2.35 12.96 3.03
C MET A 269 -1.15 12.79 2.12
N VAL A 270 0.00 13.29 2.53
CA VAL A 270 1.27 13.06 1.81
C VAL A 270 2.10 12.06 2.58
N THR A 271 2.51 10.98 1.88
CA THR A 271 3.34 9.93 2.45
C THR A 271 4.66 9.83 1.71
N GLY A 272 5.77 9.89 2.46
CA GLY A 272 7.11 9.66 1.96
C GLY A 272 8.05 10.85 2.10
N GLY A 273 9.18 10.59 2.78
CA GLY A 273 10.27 11.54 2.93
C GLY A 273 10.31 12.31 4.25
N PHE A 274 9.24 12.46 4.95
CA PHE A 274 9.19 13.14 6.24
C PHE A 274 10.07 12.47 7.29
N ARG A 275 10.84 13.28 8.03
CA ARG A 275 11.79 12.82 9.05
C ARG A 275 11.80 13.66 10.30
N SER A 276 11.58 14.99 10.19
CA SER A 276 11.68 15.96 11.28
C SER A 276 10.31 16.53 11.63
N ARG A 277 10.16 16.95 12.88
CA ARG A 277 8.98 17.69 13.33
C ARG A 277 8.80 19.00 12.55
N GLU A 278 9.90 19.71 12.30
CA GLU A 278 9.91 20.98 11.55
C GLU A 278 9.37 20.79 10.13
N GLY A 279 9.88 19.80 9.36
CA GLY A 279 9.41 19.53 7.99
C GLY A 279 7.95 19.11 7.93
N MET A 280 7.46 18.37 8.95
CA MET A 280 6.04 17.99 9.05
C MET A 280 5.16 19.20 9.40
N ALA A 281 5.57 20.05 10.35
CA ALA A 281 4.83 21.23 10.75
C ALA A 281 4.73 22.22 9.57
N ALA A 282 5.84 22.51 8.90
CA ALA A 282 5.85 23.38 7.73
C ALA A 282 4.87 22.91 6.64
N ALA A 283 4.86 21.62 6.30
CA ALA A 283 3.94 21.08 5.29
C ALA A 283 2.46 21.22 5.67
N LEU A 284 2.13 21.17 6.96
CA LEU A 284 0.77 21.39 7.45
C LEU A 284 0.41 22.88 7.48
N GLU A 285 1.33 23.74 7.93
CA GLU A 285 1.15 25.18 8.02
C GLU A 285 1.01 25.82 6.64
N ASP A 286 1.77 25.36 5.64
CA ASP A 286 1.65 25.78 4.24
C ASP A 286 0.33 25.32 3.58
N GLY A 287 -0.45 24.46 4.25
CA GLY A 287 -1.74 23.96 3.77
C GLY A 287 -1.65 23.00 2.57
N ALA A 288 -0.47 22.51 2.22
CA ALA A 288 -0.28 21.58 1.11
C ALA A 288 -0.83 20.18 1.42
N THR A 289 -0.92 19.82 2.69
CA THR A 289 -1.46 18.54 3.16
C THR A 289 -2.19 18.72 4.49
N ASP A 290 -3.19 17.91 4.76
CA ASP A 290 -3.95 17.91 6.02
C ASP A 290 -3.44 16.81 6.98
N LEU A 291 -2.83 15.76 6.44
CA LEU A 291 -2.29 14.64 7.20
C LEU A 291 -0.87 14.30 6.73
N ILE A 292 -0.01 13.93 7.68
CA ILE A 292 1.34 13.45 7.41
C ILE A 292 1.36 11.92 7.47
N GLY A 293 1.74 11.30 6.34
CA GLY A 293 1.88 9.86 6.25
C GLY A 293 3.29 9.37 6.61
N LEU A 294 3.39 8.52 7.60
CA LEU A 294 4.63 7.90 8.08
C LEU A 294 4.56 6.38 7.97
N ALA A 295 5.63 5.75 7.52
CA ALA A 295 5.75 4.29 7.52
C ALA A 295 7.02 3.83 8.24
N ARG A 296 8.18 3.99 7.63
CA ARG A 296 9.47 3.54 8.17
C ARG A 296 9.81 4.12 9.54
N PRO A 297 9.55 5.41 9.85
CA PRO A 297 9.76 5.95 11.19
C PRO A 297 9.03 5.17 12.28
N LEU A 298 7.76 4.81 12.06
CA LEU A 298 6.91 4.08 13.02
C LEU A 298 7.32 2.60 13.20
N VAL A 299 8.12 2.05 12.30
CA VAL A 299 8.71 0.72 12.47
C VAL A 299 9.93 0.77 13.38
N LEU A 300 10.68 1.88 13.35
CA LEU A 300 11.85 2.08 14.22
C LEU A 300 11.45 2.54 15.61
N ASP A 301 10.47 3.40 15.69
CA ASP A 301 9.93 3.95 16.91
C ASP A 301 8.39 3.97 16.85
N PRO A 302 7.69 2.95 17.40
CA PRO A 302 6.23 2.94 17.42
C PRO A 302 5.60 4.12 18.17
N ALA A 303 6.31 4.79 19.06
CA ALA A 303 5.86 5.95 19.82
C ALA A 303 6.28 7.29 19.20
N PHE A 304 6.82 7.27 17.98
CA PHE A 304 7.32 8.48 17.31
C PHE A 304 6.27 9.59 17.22
N SER A 305 5.01 9.24 16.95
CA SER A 305 3.92 10.23 16.91
C SER A 305 3.70 10.93 18.26
N ASN A 306 3.69 10.18 19.38
CA ASN A 306 3.56 10.79 20.71
C ASN A 306 4.68 11.76 21.01
N ARG A 307 5.93 11.41 20.65
CA ARG A 307 7.10 12.29 20.84
C ARG A 307 6.98 13.60 20.05
N LEU A 308 6.54 13.51 18.79
CA LEU A 308 6.29 14.68 17.95
C LEU A 308 5.19 15.58 18.54
N LEU A 309 4.08 14.97 18.99
CA LEU A 309 2.96 15.69 19.60
C LEU A 309 3.30 16.30 20.96
N ALA A 310 4.21 15.69 21.72
CA ALA A 310 4.76 16.25 22.95
C ALA A 310 5.72 17.42 22.71
N GLY A 311 6.01 17.77 21.46
CA GLY A 311 6.89 18.87 21.11
C GLY A 311 8.37 18.50 21.13
N GLU A 312 8.73 17.22 21.22
CA GLU A 312 10.11 16.80 21.12
C GLU A 312 10.68 17.09 19.73
N ASP A 313 11.91 17.57 19.68
CA ASP A 313 12.67 17.72 18.43
C ASP A 313 13.18 16.34 17.98
N ALA A 314 12.22 15.48 17.61
CA ALA A 314 12.50 14.11 17.23
C ALA A 314 12.72 14.00 15.73
N VAL A 315 13.88 13.50 15.34
CA VAL A 315 14.23 13.19 13.96
C VAL A 315 14.25 11.68 13.76
N SER A 316 13.64 11.21 12.68
CA SER A 316 13.60 9.80 12.38
C SER A 316 14.98 9.22 12.06
N ALA A 317 15.35 8.14 12.72
CA ALA A 317 16.59 7.38 12.50
C ALA A 317 16.58 6.52 11.23
N VAL A 318 15.62 6.70 10.32
CA VAL A 318 15.55 5.93 9.06
C VAL A 318 16.79 6.18 8.22
N ALA A 319 17.57 5.10 8.00
CA ALA A 319 18.76 5.10 7.18
C ALA A 319 18.69 3.98 6.12
N PRO A 320 19.43 4.08 5.00
CA PRO A 320 19.52 3.00 4.03
C PRO A 320 20.11 1.73 4.64
N ILE A 321 19.45 0.60 4.43
CA ILE A 321 19.93 -0.71 4.88
C ILE A 321 20.96 -1.22 3.88
N ARG A 322 22.18 -1.44 4.32
CA ARG A 322 23.30 -1.91 3.48
C ARG A 322 23.91 -3.19 4.04
N THR A 323 24.30 -4.08 3.14
CA THR A 323 25.06 -5.29 3.46
C THR A 323 26.56 -5.10 3.25
N GLY A 324 26.96 -4.05 2.53
CA GLY A 324 28.31 -3.86 2.01
C GLY A 324 28.60 -4.63 0.72
N ILE A 325 27.66 -5.43 0.23
CA ILE A 325 27.76 -6.16 -1.03
C ILE A 325 26.88 -5.45 -2.07
N ARG A 326 27.49 -4.71 -2.99
CA ARG A 326 26.80 -3.83 -3.94
C ARG A 326 25.67 -4.50 -4.74
N ALA A 327 25.89 -5.77 -5.15
CA ALA A 327 24.88 -6.54 -5.89
C ALA A 327 23.62 -6.84 -5.05
N VAL A 328 23.80 -7.08 -3.75
CA VAL A 328 22.72 -7.34 -2.79
C VAL A 328 22.03 -6.04 -2.41
N ASP A 329 22.81 -4.98 -2.19
CA ASP A 329 22.29 -3.67 -1.77
C ASP A 329 21.43 -3.00 -2.85
N ASN A 330 21.68 -3.31 -4.12
CA ASN A 330 20.88 -2.85 -5.25
C ASN A 330 19.54 -3.62 -5.41
N ALA A 331 19.40 -4.76 -4.76
CA ALA A 331 18.16 -5.51 -4.78
C ALA A 331 17.16 -4.86 -3.81
N ALA A 332 16.06 -4.30 -4.32
CA ALA A 332 15.02 -3.60 -3.54
C ALA A 332 14.44 -4.42 -2.37
N MET A 333 14.66 -5.74 -2.37
CA MET A 333 14.18 -6.67 -1.34
C MET A 333 14.87 -6.53 0.03
N MET A 334 16.02 -5.83 0.12
CA MET A 334 16.76 -5.69 1.38
C MET A 334 16.00 -4.89 2.43
N GLU A 335 15.50 -3.71 2.05
CA GLU A 335 14.69 -2.90 2.97
C GLU A 335 13.41 -3.62 3.36
N VAL A 336 12.70 -4.21 2.41
CA VAL A 336 11.47 -4.97 2.68
C VAL A 336 11.74 -6.08 3.70
N SER A 337 12.80 -6.87 3.52
CA SER A 337 13.17 -7.95 4.41
C SER A 337 13.50 -7.44 5.81
N TRP A 338 14.29 -6.37 5.91
CA TRP A 338 14.71 -5.81 7.19
C TRP A 338 13.52 -5.25 7.98
N TYR A 339 12.67 -4.42 7.34
CA TYR A 339 11.49 -3.85 7.98
C TYR A 339 10.48 -4.93 8.38
N THR A 340 10.29 -5.97 7.58
CA THR A 340 9.42 -7.11 7.92
C THR A 340 9.85 -7.80 9.22
N LEU A 341 11.17 -7.94 9.46
CA LEU A 341 11.67 -8.50 10.71
C LEU A 341 11.40 -7.58 11.91
N GLN A 342 11.54 -6.26 11.74
CA GLN A 342 11.23 -5.31 12.82
C GLN A 342 9.73 -5.32 13.14
N LEU A 343 8.86 -5.33 12.14
CA LEU A 343 7.41 -5.48 12.32
C LEU A 343 7.06 -6.77 13.08
N ALA A 344 7.72 -7.89 12.74
CA ALA A 344 7.54 -9.15 13.44
C ALA A 344 8.03 -9.12 14.90
N ARG A 345 9.01 -8.28 15.23
CA ARG A 345 9.47 -8.06 16.63
C ARG A 345 8.44 -7.28 17.42
N ILE A 346 7.95 -6.14 16.88
CA ILE A 346 6.90 -5.33 17.52
C ILE A 346 5.65 -6.18 17.75
N ALA A 347 5.24 -6.98 16.78
CA ALA A 347 4.10 -7.90 16.87
C ALA A 347 4.28 -8.97 17.99
N ARG A 348 5.51 -9.24 18.43
CA ARG A 348 5.84 -10.11 19.57
C ARG A 348 6.05 -9.35 20.87
N GLY A 349 5.81 -8.04 20.90
CA GLY A 349 6.05 -7.19 22.06
C GLY A 349 7.53 -6.91 22.34
N LYS A 350 8.40 -7.01 21.31
CA LYS A 350 9.83 -6.74 21.43
C LYS A 350 10.16 -5.42 20.74
N ALA A 351 11.06 -4.64 21.32
CA ALA A 351 11.56 -3.42 20.68
C ALA A 351 12.21 -3.70 19.32
N PRO A 352 12.11 -2.79 18.36
CA PRO A 352 12.88 -2.85 17.12
C PRO A 352 14.39 -2.90 17.41
N LEU A 353 15.16 -3.48 16.51
CA LEU A 353 16.62 -3.51 16.54
C LEU A 353 17.16 -2.66 15.40
N ALA A 354 17.42 -1.38 15.65
CA ALA A 354 17.96 -0.45 14.66
C ALA A 354 19.31 -0.92 14.09
N ASP A 355 20.13 -1.54 14.94
CA ASP A 355 21.49 -2.02 14.60
C ASP A 355 21.52 -3.40 13.92
N ALA A 356 20.35 -3.97 13.59
CA ALA A 356 20.31 -5.27 12.92
C ALA A 356 20.96 -5.17 11.53
N GLY A 357 22.04 -5.90 11.29
CA GLY A 357 22.75 -5.90 9.99
C GLY A 357 21.87 -6.38 8.84
N GLY A 358 22.02 -5.78 7.66
CA GLY A 358 21.23 -6.11 6.48
C GLY A 358 21.39 -7.58 6.07
N LEU A 359 22.61 -8.12 6.06
CA LEU A 359 22.89 -9.50 5.67
C LEU A 359 22.23 -10.51 6.63
N SER A 360 22.34 -10.30 7.94
CA SER A 360 21.70 -11.16 8.94
C SER A 360 20.18 -11.17 8.81
N SER A 361 19.59 -10.05 8.44
CA SER A 361 18.17 -9.89 8.21
C SER A 361 17.71 -10.64 6.96
N LEU A 362 18.48 -10.57 5.88
CA LEU A 362 18.21 -11.30 4.65
C LEU A 362 18.23 -12.83 4.88
N LEU A 363 19.25 -13.33 5.57
CA LEU A 363 19.37 -14.75 5.89
C LEU A 363 18.21 -15.26 6.76
N LYS A 364 17.77 -14.47 7.76
CA LYS A 364 16.63 -14.82 8.61
C LYS A 364 15.32 -14.85 7.82
N VAL A 365 15.09 -13.91 6.93
CA VAL A 365 13.88 -13.88 6.08
C VAL A 365 13.90 -15.02 5.07
N ALA A 366 15.05 -15.27 4.43
CA ALA A 366 15.22 -16.41 3.51
C ALA A 366 14.96 -17.75 4.22
N GLY A 367 15.49 -17.93 5.44
CA GLY A 367 15.22 -19.09 6.28
C GLY A 367 13.73 -19.24 6.65
N LEU A 368 13.06 -18.14 6.98
CA LEU A 368 11.61 -18.12 7.28
C LEU A 368 10.77 -18.50 6.07
N ILE A 369 11.11 -17.97 4.89
CA ILE A 369 10.41 -18.28 3.63
C ILE A 369 10.68 -19.74 3.23
N GLY A 370 11.92 -20.20 3.32
CA GLY A 370 12.31 -21.58 3.03
C GLY A 370 11.61 -22.60 3.95
N TRP A 371 11.62 -22.35 5.26
CA TRP A 371 10.92 -23.20 6.24
C TRP A 371 9.40 -23.23 6.02
N ARG A 372 8.79 -22.08 5.69
CA ARG A 372 7.37 -22.01 5.35
C ARG A 372 7.04 -22.76 4.05
N ARG A 373 7.91 -22.68 3.01
CA ARG A 373 7.75 -23.47 1.76
C ARG A 373 7.81 -24.98 2.04
N LEU A 374 8.74 -25.45 2.86
CA LEU A 374 8.85 -26.85 3.26
C LEU A 374 7.61 -27.35 4.03
N ARG A 375 7.07 -26.51 4.90
CA ARG A 375 5.83 -26.83 5.65
C ARG A 375 4.61 -26.84 4.74
N MET A 376 4.55 -25.99 3.71
CA MET A 376 3.49 -25.97 2.71
C MET A 376 3.57 -27.18 1.74
N GLY A 377 4.78 -27.62 1.38
CA GLY A 377 5.00 -28.83 0.59
C GLY A 377 4.51 -30.10 1.31
N ARG A 378 4.72 -30.20 2.62
CA ARG A 378 4.23 -31.32 3.44
C ARG A 378 2.71 -31.36 3.60
N LEU A 379 2.04 -30.21 3.63
CA LEU A 379 0.57 -30.12 3.69
C LEU A 379 -0.11 -30.34 2.32
N ARG A 380 0.66 -30.40 1.22
CA ARG A 380 0.17 -30.78 -0.13
C ARG A 380 0.37 -32.27 -0.42
N ALA A 381 1.18 -32.95 0.37
CA ALA A 381 1.49 -34.38 0.24
C ALA A 381 0.68 -35.26 1.21
N SER A 382 -0.11 -34.69 2.09
CA SER A 382 -1.14 -35.30 2.94
C SER A 382 -2.53 -34.78 2.52
#